data_09c6acbe301e456cda0ca78176b6f643
#
_entry.id   09c6acbe301e456cda0ca78176b6f643
#
_cell.length_a   1.000
_cell.length_b   1.000
_cell.length_c   1.000
_cell.angle_alpha   90.00
_cell.angle_beta   90.00
_cell.angle_gamma   90.00
#
_symmetry.space_group_name_H-M   'P 1'
#
loop_
_entity.id
_entity.type
_entity.pdbx_description
1 polymer ?
#
loop_
_entity_poly.entity_id
_entity_poly.type
_entity_poly.pdbx_seq_one_letter_code
_entity_poly.pdbx_strand_id
1 'polypeptide(L)'
;EPCISGTNGSGAIFFAGCSLRCAFCQNWEISHMRKGLPVDIDRLRDIFDELADQGAHNINLVNPTHFVPFIQKAFKRYQKRIPVVYNTHGYDSLDALHRMDGIVDVYLPDLKYTYSLPARRYSSAPNYFEVAKVAIDEMFRQVGPVQYDENGLLKKGVIIRHLVLPGQTDSAKDVIDYVADHFEKGSVLFSLMSQYIPCGEATRYPEINRRLTQEEYDEVSQYLMDSPIDNGFMQELESADEQYVPDFD
;
A
#
# COMPACT_ATOMS: atom_id res chain seq x y z
N GLU A 1 5.81 -0.77 7.69
CA GLU A 1 5.03 -0.69 8.95
C GLU A 1 5.52 -1.77 9.92
N PRO A 2 5.98 -1.38 11.13
CA PRO A 2 6.57 -2.32 12.11
C PRO A 2 5.66 -3.48 12.48
N CYS A 3 4.34 -3.25 12.52
CA CYS A 3 3.36 -4.26 12.88
C CYS A 3 3.22 -5.41 11.87
N ILE A 4 3.75 -5.28 10.66
CA ILE A 4 3.83 -6.36 9.66
C ILE A 4 5.26 -6.87 9.46
N SER A 5 6.26 -6.01 9.62
CA SER A 5 7.67 -6.40 9.40
C SER A 5 8.27 -7.11 10.60
N GLY A 6 7.88 -6.74 11.81
CA GLY A 6 8.43 -7.33 13.04
C GLY A 6 9.95 -7.37 13.06
N THR A 7 10.52 -8.44 13.62
CA THR A 7 11.97 -8.65 13.70
C THR A 7 12.56 -9.40 12.51
N ASN A 8 11.75 -10.24 11.84
CA ASN A 8 12.23 -11.11 10.77
C ASN A 8 11.87 -10.61 9.36
N GLY A 9 11.19 -9.47 9.29
CA GLY A 9 10.79 -8.87 8.03
C GLY A 9 9.50 -9.44 7.43
N SER A 10 9.05 -8.78 6.36
CA SER A 10 7.90 -9.13 5.56
C SER A 10 8.37 -9.77 4.25
N GLY A 11 7.85 -10.94 3.90
CA GLY A 11 8.23 -11.69 2.69
C GLY A 11 7.60 -11.08 1.44
N ALA A 12 8.23 -10.07 0.85
CA ALA A 12 7.68 -9.30 -0.26
C ALA A 12 7.85 -10.01 -1.62
N ILE A 13 6.75 -10.14 -2.35
CA ILE A 13 6.69 -10.61 -3.73
C ILE A 13 6.18 -9.47 -4.60
N PHE A 14 7.04 -8.91 -5.43
CA PHE A 14 6.71 -7.81 -6.33
C PHE A 14 6.18 -8.33 -7.66
N PHE A 15 4.96 -7.93 -8.03
CA PHE A 15 4.34 -8.30 -9.30
C PHE A 15 4.61 -7.25 -10.37
N ALA A 16 5.10 -7.69 -11.55
CA ALA A 16 5.45 -6.81 -12.66
C ALA A 16 4.21 -6.21 -13.35
N GLY A 17 4.29 -4.93 -13.70
CA GLY A 17 3.18 -4.14 -14.25
C GLY A 17 2.36 -3.45 -13.17
N CYS A 18 1.55 -2.47 -13.56
CA CYS A 18 0.63 -1.77 -12.68
C CYS A 18 -0.55 -1.22 -13.49
N SER A 19 -1.74 -1.16 -12.89
CA SER A 19 -2.92 -0.53 -13.49
C SER A 19 -2.86 0.99 -13.44
N LEU A 20 -2.13 1.57 -12.48
CA LEU A 20 -1.85 3.00 -12.43
C LEU A 20 -0.59 3.37 -13.22
N ARG A 21 -0.52 4.64 -13.59
CA ARG A 21 0.61 5.24 -14.30
C ARG A 21 1.20 6.39 -13.50
N CYS A 22 1.56 6.11 -12.24
CA CYS A 22 2.11 7.14 -11.35
C CYS A 22 3.44 7.66 -11.88
N ALA A 23 3.50 8.96 -12.18
CA ALA A 23 4.70 9.60 -12.71
C ALA A 23 5.90 9.56 -11.72
N PHE A 24 5.61 9.43 -10.42
CA PHE A 24 6.58 9.37 -9.33
C PHE A 24 6.75 7.95 -8.74
N CYS A 25 6.55 6.91 -9.54
CA CYS A 25 6.58 5.55 -9.03
C CYS A 25 8.02 5.14 -8.66
N GLN A 26 8.27 4.85 -7.38
CA GLN A 26 9.55 4.33 -6.90
C GLN A 26 9.88 2.97 -7.52
N ASN A 27 8.86 2.16 -7.78
CA ASN A 27 8.99 0.85 -8.42
C ASN A 27 8.87 0.96 -9.96
N TRP A 28 9.50 1.97 -10.56
CA TRP A 28 9.35 2.28 -11.99
C TRP A 28 9.69 1.10 -12.91
N GLU A 29 10.78 0.42 -12.64
CA GLU A 29 11.27 -0.68 -13.44
C GLU A 29 10.28 -1.85 -13.52
N ILE A 30 9.73 -2.26 -12.38
CA ILE A 30 8.74 -3.35 -12.35
C ILE A 30 7.35 -2.88 -12.79
N SER A 31 6.93 -1.66 -12.43
CA SER A 31 5.57 -1.20 -12.71
C SER A 31 5.37 -0.72 -14.15
N HIS A 32 6.31 0.05 -14.70
CA HIS A 32 6.21 0.65 -16.03
C HIS A 32 7.01 -0.12 -17.08
N MET A 33 8.25 -0.53 -16.76
CA MET A 33 9.10 -1.30 -17.67
C MET A 33 8.80 -2.79 -17.65
N ARG A 34 8.00 -3.25 -16.65
CA ARG A 34 7.59 -4.65 -16.48
C ARG A 34 8.77 -5.61 -16.33
N LYS A 35 9.87 -5.16 -15.72
CA LYS A 35 10.95 -6.06 -15.33
C LYS A 35 10.40 -7.13 -14.38
N GLY A 36 10.81 -8.38 -14.56
CA GLY A 36 10.40 -9.49 -13.70
C GLY A 36 10.72 -10.84 -14.35
N LEU A 37 10.74 -11.88 -13.53
CA LEU A 37 10.93 -13.24 -13.98
C LEU A 37 9.58 -13.94 -14.15
N PRO A 38 9.35 -14.67 -15.25
CA PRO A 38 8.14 -15.46 -15.40
C PRO A 38 8.14 -16.63 -14.40
N VAL A 39 7.07 -16.76 -13.64
CA VAL A 39 6.86 -17.88 -12.73
C VAL A 39 5.51 -18.54 -13.02
N ASP A 40 5.44 -19.85 -12.92
CA ASP A 40 4.19 -20.59 -12.95
C ASP A 40 3.56 -20.68 -11.56
N ILE A 41 2.40 -21.33 -11.48
CA ILE A 41 1.64 -21.44 -10.23
C ILE A 41 2.38 -22.29 -9.19
N ASP A 42 3.07 -23.33 -9.60
CA ASP A 42 3.79 -24.21 -8.69
C ASP A 42 5.02 -23.49 -8.14
N ARG A 43 5.77 -22.78 -8.98
CA ARG A 43 6.88 -21.95 -8.51
C ARG A 43 6.41 -20.82 -7.56
N LEU A 44 5.23 -20.24 -7.81
CA LEU A 44 4.69 -19.25 -6.88
C LEU A 44 4.39 -19.84 -5.50
N ARG A 45 3.92 -21.09 -5.43
CA ARG A 45 3.73 -21.80 -4.15
C ARG A 45 5.06 -22.10 -3.46
N ASP A 46 6.06 -22.55 -4.23
CA ASP A 46 7.41 -22.77 -3.69
C ASP A 46 7.96 -21.49 -3.05
N ILE A 47 7.76 -20.32 -3.69
CA ILE A 47 8.14 -19.02 -3.12
C ILE A 47 7.41 -18.76 -1.79
N PHE A 48 6.12 -19.09 -1.68
CA PHE A 48 5.40 -18.93 -0.41
C PHE A 48 6.01 -19.79 0.70
N ASP A 49 6.37 -21.04 0.39
CA ASP A 49 7.02 -21.92 1.35
C ASP A 49 8.44 -21.47 1.70
N GLU A 50 9.23 -21.05 0.72
CA GLU A 50 10.58 -20.48 0.93
C GLU A 50 10.54 -19.28 1.88
N LEU A 51 9.59 -18.34 1.71
CA LEU A 51 9.42 -17.19 2.59
C LEU A 51 9.05 -17.61 4.02
N ALA A 52 8.15 -18.58 4.16
CA ALA A 52 7.76 -19.11 5.46
C ALA A 52 8.94 -19.86 6.14
N ASP A 53 9.73 -20.63 5.39
CA ASP A 53 10.91 -21.35 5.89
C ASP A 53 12.05 -20.40 6.29
N GLN A 54 12.18 -19.24 5.64
CA GLN A 54 13.09 -18.17 6.02
C GLN A 54 12.64 -17.43 7.29
N GLY A 55 11.44 -17.71 7.80
CA GLY A 55 10.88 -17.11 8.99
C GLY A 55 10.23 -15.74 8.77
N ALA A 56 9.89 -15.38 7.53
CA ALA A 56 9.14 -14.16 7.25
C ALA A 56 7.82 -14.14 8.04
N HIS A 57 7.43 -12.98 8.56
CA HIS A 57 6.19 -12.86 9.35
C HIS A 57 4.92 -12.96 8.51
N ASN A 58 5.00 -12.72 7.21
CA ASN A 58 3.88 -12.81 6.27
C ASN A 58 4.36 -12.99 4.83
N ILE A 59 3.44 -13.36 3.94
CA ILE A 59 3.59 -13.28 2.49
C ILE A 59 3.00 -11.94 2.07
N ASN A 60 3.83 -11.01 1.62
CA ASN A 60 3.42 -9.67 1.21
C ASN A 60 3.36 -9.58 -0.32
N LEU A 61 2.15 -9.61 -0.85
CA LEU A 61 1.86 -9.50 -2.28
C LEU A 61 1.86 -8.02 -2.69
N VAL A 62 2.93 -7.55 -3.31
CA VAL A 62 3.08 -6.13 -3.69
C VAL A 62 2.55 -5.90 -5.10
N ASN A 63 1.52 -5.06 -5.21
CA ASN A 63 0.82 -4.72 -6.45
C ASN A 63 0.27 -5.93 -7.23
N PRO A 64 -0.49 -6.83 -6.58
CA PRO A 64 -0.90 -8.11 -7.14
C PRO A 64 -2.15 -8.03 -8.02
N THR A 65 -2.85 -6.90 -8.09
CA THR A 65 -4.21 -6.71 -8.62
C THR A 65 -4.45 -7.42 -9.95
N HIS A 66 -3.56 -7.27 -10.91
CA HIS A 66 -3.73 -7.83 -12.26
C HIS A 66 -3.30 -9.30 -12.37
N PHE A 67 -2.70 -9.87 -11.31
CA PHE A 67 -2.36 -11.29 -11.19
C PHE A 67 -3.32 -12.09 -10.28
N VAL A 68 -4.34 -11.47 -9.73
CA VAL A 68 -5.31 -12.09 -8.81
C VAL A 68 -5.82 -13.45 -9.31
N PRO A 69 -6.19 -13.65 -10.60
CA PRO A 69 -6.64 -14.97 -11.05
C PRO A 69 -5.59 -16.09 -10.91
N PHE A 70 -4.30 -15.75 -11.02
CA PHE A 70 -3.19 -16.71 -10.83
C PHE A 70 -2.90 -16.94 -9.36
N ILE A 71 -2.88 -15.87 -8.57
CA ILE A 71 -2.69 -15.90 -7.12
C ILE A 71 -3.79 -16.74 -6.46
N GLN A 72 -5.05 -16.52 -6.82
CA GLN A 72 -6.18 -17.33 -6.34
C GLN A 72 -5.97 -18.83 -6.65
N LYS A 73 -5.49 -19.18 -7.85
CA LYS A 73 -5.18 -20.57 -8.21
C LYS A 73 -4.02 -21.13 -7.40
N ALA A 74 -3.01 -20.32 -7.07
CA ALA A 74 -1.92 -20.74 -6.21
C ALA A 74 -2.44 -21.08 -4.81
N PHE A 75 -3.25 -20.21 -4.19
CA PHE A 75 -3.80 -20.44 -2.86
C PHE A 75 -4.85 -21.55 -2.80
N LYS A 76 -5.56 -21.88 -3.87
CA LYS A 76 -6.59 -22.94 -3.88
C LYS A 76 -6.08 -24.32 -3.41
N ARG A 77 -4.79 -24.60 -3.56
CA ARG A 77 -4.15 -25.87 -3.15
C ARG A 77 -2.99 -25.65 -2.18
N TYR A 78 -2.87 -24.45 -1.64
CA TYR A 78 -1.80 -24.10 -0.71
C TYR A 78 -2.35 -24.01 0.71
N GLN A 79 -1.70 -24.72 1.62
CA GLN A 79 -2.00 -24.61 3.04
C GLN A 79 -1.22 -23.42 3.61
N LYS A 80 -1.92 -22.33 3.83
CA LYS A 80 -1.35 -21.08 4.34
C LYS A 80 -0.67 -21.30 5.71
N ARG A 81 0.60 -20.97 5.80
CA ARG A 81 1.46 -21.15 7.00
C ARG A 81 1.64 -19.87 7.79
N ILE A 82 1.64 -18.73 7.11
CA ILE A 82 1.79 -17.38 7.65
C ILE A 82 0.74 -16.44 7.03
N PRO A 83 0.42 -15.32 7.67
CA PRO A 83 -0.55 -14.36 7.14
C PRO A 83 -0.22 -13.87 5.74
N VAL A 84 -1.25 -13.50 4.98
CA VAL A 84 -1.12 -12.92 3.64
C VAL A 84 -1.47 -11.44 3.69
N VAL A 85 -0.53 -10.59 3.26
CA VAL A 85 -0.70 -9.15 3.10
C VAL A 85 -0.94 -8.84 1.62
N TYR A 86 -1.97 -8.06 1.33
CA TYR A 86 -2.28 -7.56 -0.01
C TYR A 86 -1.94 -6.07 -0.06
N ASN A 87 -0.74 -5.76 -0.59
CA ASN A 87 -0.20 -4.41 -0.66
C ASN A 87 -0.52 -3.80 -2.03
N THR A 88 -1.37 -2.79 -2.04
CA THR A 88 -1.96 -2.26 -3.26
C THR A 88 -1.97 -0.74 -3.31
N HIS A 89 -2.04 -0.22 -4.53
CA HIS A 89 -2.25 1.20 -4.81
C HIS A 89 -3.69 1.70 -4.53
N GLY A 90 -4.59 0.84 -4.01
CA GLY A 90 -5.98 1.18 -3.67
C GLY A 90 -6.96 1.25 -4.84
N TYR A 91 -6.48 1.26 -6.08
CA TYR A 91 -7.34 1.35 -7.28
C TYR A 91 -7.68 -0.06 -7.79
N ASP A 92 -8.37 -0.82 -6.95
CA ASP A 92 -8.71 -2.22 -7.19
C ASP A 92 -10.16 -2.38 -7.65
N SER A 93 -10.43 -3.40 -8.49
CA SER A 93 -11.80 -3.77 -8.84
C SER A 93 -12.40 -4.68 -7.77
N LEU A 94 -13.71 -4.57 -7.54
CA LEU A 94 -14.42 -5.46 -6.61
C LEU A 94 -14.31 -6.93 -7.03
N ASP A 95 -14.29 -7.26 -8.34
CA ASP A 95 -14.08 -8.64 -8.81
C ASP A 95 -12.73 -9.20 -8.34
N ALA A 96 -11.65 -8.40 -8.44
CA ALA A 96 -10.35 -8.81 -7.95
C ALA A 96 -10.37 -9.05 -6.43
N LEU A 97 -10.95 -8.13 -5.67
CA LEU A 97 -11.04 -8.25 -4.21
C LEU A 97 -11.90 -9.44 -3.78
N HIS A 98 -13.05 -9.66 -4.40
CA HIS A 98 -13.89 -10.82 -4.11
C HIS A 98 -13.19 -12.17 -4.34
N ARG A 99 -12.30 -12.24 -5.34
CA ARG A 99 -11.48 -13.44 -5.59
C ARG A 99 -10.44 -13.69 -4.49
N MET A 100 -10.07 -12.66 -3.75
CA MET A 100 -9.09 -12.74 -2.66
C MET A 100 -9.75 -12.90 -1.28
N ASP A 101 -11.08 -12.89 -1.21
CA ASP A 101 -11.83 -13.09 0.05
C ASP A 101 -11.49 -14.46 0.67
N GLY A 102 -11.18 -14.47 1.96
CA GLY A 102 -10.72 -15.64 2.71
C GLY A 102 -9.25 -16.04 2.48
N ILE A 103 -8.53 -15.39 1.54
CA ILE A 103 -7.09 -15.60 1.31
C ILE A 103 -6.28 -14.55 2.05
N VAL A 104 -6.66 -13.28 1.91
CA VAL A 104 -5.97 -12.14 2.51
C VAL A 104 -6.33 -11.99 3.99
N ASP A 105 -5.33 -11.73 4.80
CA ASP A 105 -5.49 -11.43 6.23
C ASP A 105 -5.33 -9.93 6.52
N VAL A 106 -4.42 -9.26 5.81
CA VAL A 106 -4.15 -7.83 5.97
C VAL A 106 -4.18 -7.14 4.61
N TYR A 107 -4.99 -6.11 4.50
CA TYR A 107 -4.94 -5.21 3.36
C TYR A 107 -4.11 -3.98 3.67
N LEU A 108 -3.28 -3.59 2.72
CA LEU A 108 -2.37 -2.45 2.81
C LEU A 108 -2.58 -1.51 1.60
N PRO A 109 -3.78 -0.87 1.49
CA PRO A 109 -4.07 0.03 0.39
C PRO A 109 -3.44 1.40 0.57
N ASP A 110 -2.96 1.99 -0.53
CA ASP A 110 -2.72 3.41 -0.58
C ASP A 110 -4.03 4.16 -0.82
N LEU A 111 -4.25 5.28 -0.14
CA LEU A 111 -5.25 6.29 -0.46
C LEU A 111 -4.51 7.56 -0.88
N LYS A 112 -4.26 7.69 -2.20
CA LYS A 112 -3.29 8.64 -2.74
C LYS A 112 -3.84 10.05 -2.95
N TYR A 113 -5.12 10.17 -3.30
CA TYR A 113 -5.75 11.43 -3.71
C TYR A 113 -7.20 11.46 -3.30
N THR A 114 -7.69 12.65 -2.98
CA THR A 114 -9.12 12.99 -2.87
C THR A 114 -9.60 13.77 -4.10
N TYR A 115 -8.71 14.49 -4.78
CA TYR A 115 -9.05 15.29 -5.95
C TYR A 115 -8.78 14.57 -7.27
N SER A 116 -9.70 14.75 -8.22
CA SER A 116 -9.57 14.14 -9.57
C SER A 116 -8.44 14.75 -10.40
N LEU A 117 -8.10 16.02 -10.18
CA LEU A 117 -7.07 16.70 -10.97
C LEU A 117 -5.67 16.12 -10.72
N PRO A 118 -5.13 16.05 -9.48
CA PRO A 118 -3.85 15.40 -9.22
C PRO A 118 -3.88 13.90 -9.56
N ALA A 119 -4.96 13.19 -9.29
CA ALA A 119 -5.11 11.78 -9.62
C ALA A 119 -5.00 11.51 -11.13
N ARG A 120 -5.68 12.34 -11.94
CA ARG A 120 -5.56 12.31 -13.40
C ARG A 120 -4.17 12.69 -13.88
N ARG A 121 -3.61 13.78 -13.30
CA ARG A 121 -2.36 14.37 -13.73
C ARG A 121 -1.17 13.47 -13.43
N TYR A 122 -1.09 12.93 -12.23
CA TYR A 122 0.10 12.19 -11.77
C TYR A 122 -0.04 10.66 -11.86
N SER A 123 -1.26 10.12 -11.97
CA SER A 123 -1.48 8.66 -11.97
C SER A 123 -2.43 8.18 -13.07
N SER A 124 -2.89 9.07 -13.97
CA SER A 124 -3.83 8.75 -15.07
C SER A 124 -5.16 8.12 -14.60
N ALA A 125 -5.59 8.43 -13.39
CA ALA A 125 -6.79 7.85 -12.76
C ALA A 125 -7.74 8.94 -12.23
N PRO A 126 -8.51 9.64 -13.09
CA PRO A 126 -9.34 10.78 -12.70
C PRO A 126 -10.44 10.45 -11.68
N ASN A 127 -10.86 9.21 -11.61
CA ASN A 127 -11.86 8.68 -10.67
C ASN A 127 -11.21 7.86 -9.53
N TYR A 128 -9.94 8.16 -9.21
CA TYR A 128 -9.17 7.38 -8.22
C TYR A 128 -9.91 7.28 -6.89
N PHE A 129 -10.31 8.41 -6.32
CA PHE A 129 -10.92 8.44 -4.99
C PHE A 129 -12.21 7.62 -4.94
N GLU A 130 -13.08 7.75 -5.95
CA GLU A 130 -14.34 7.02 -6.02
C GLU A 130 -14.13 5.50 -6.08
N VAL A 131 -13.09 5.06 -6.77
CA VAL A 131 -12.77 3.63 -6.84
C VAL A 131 -12.09 3.17 -5.55
N ALA A 132 -11.12 3.95 -5.04
CA ALA A 132 -10.33 3.56 -3.87
C ALA A 132 -11.19 3.42 -2.61
N LYS A 133 -12.12 4.36 -2.36
CA LYS A 133 -13.01 4.26 -1.20
C LYS A 133 -13.86 3.01 -1.21
N VAL A 134 -14.45 2.65 -2.36
CA VAL A 134 -15.27 1.42 -2.49
C VAL A 134 -14.41 0.16 -2.35
N ALA A 135 -13.17 0.20 -2.86
CA ALA A 135 -12.23 -0.90 -2.70
C ALA A 135 -11.81 -1.08 -1.23
N ILE A 136 -11.52 0.01 -0.52
CA ILE A 136 -11.13 -0.03 0.91
C ILE A 136 -12.29 -0.51 1.77
N ASP A 137 -13.53 -0.11 1.48
CA ASP A 137 -14.73 -0.61 2.16
C ASP A 137 -14.86 -2.13 2.01
N GLU A 138 -14.65 -2.65 0.79
CA GLU A 138 -14.68 -4.09 0.55
C GLU A 138 -13.53 -4.80 1.27
N MET A 139 -12.32 -4.23 1.28
CA MET A 139 -11.18 -4.77 2.02
C MET A 139 -11.52 -4.87 3.52
N PHE A 140 -12.08 -3.81 4.09
CA PHE A 140 -12.49 -3.79 5.49
C PHE A 140 -13.62 -4.79 5.78
N ARG A 141 -14.60 -4.92 4.88
CA ARG A 141 -15.65 -5.94 4.99
C ARG A 141 -15.07 -7.36 5.09
N GLN A 142 -14.02 -7.66 4.34
CA GLN A 142 -13.41 -9.00 4.29
C GLN A 142 -12.62 -9.35 5.56
N VAL A 143 -11.84 -8.42 6.07
CA VAL A 143 -10.91 -8.73 7.17
C VAL A 143 -11.36 -8.17 8.53
N GLY A 144 -12.26 -7.20 8.55
CA GLY A 144 -12.78 -6.56 9.75
C GLY A 144 -11.75 -5.68 10.47
N PRO A 145 -12.03 -5.33 11.74
CA PRO A 145 -11.15 -4.51 12.56
C PRO A 145 -9.78 -5.14 12.80
N VAL A 146 -8.79 -4.28 13.10
CA VAL A 146 -7.42 -4.69 13.37
C VAL A 146 -7.31 -5.68 14.54
N GLN A 147 -6.53 -6.74 14.33
CA GLN A 147 -6.27 -7.77 15.33
C GLN A 147 -4.78 -8.10 15.35
N TYR A 148 -4.20 -8.09 16.54
CA TYR A 148 -2.79 -8.39 16.76
C TYR A 148 -2.61 -9.78 17.37
N ASP A 149 -1.42 -10.34 17.20
CA ASP A 149 -0.98 -11.49 17.98
C ASP A 149 -0.36 -11.05 19.32
N GLU A 150 0.11 -12.03 20.11
CA GLU A 150 0.77 -11.83 21.41
C GLU A 150 2.08 -11.04 21.31
N ASN A 151 2.68 -10.96 20.13
CA ASN A 151 3.94 -10.25 19.87
C ASN A 151 3.70 -8.85 19.28
N GLY A 152 2.45 -8.42 19.14
CA GLY A 152 2.09 -7.14 18.55
C GLY A 152 2.15 -7.11 17.01
N LEU A 153 2.24 -8.26 16.35
CA LEU A 153 2.15 -8.34 14.89
C LEU A 153 0.70 -8.37 14.44
N LEU A 154 0.42 -7.65 13.35
CA LEU A 154 -0.92 -7.57 12.79
C LEU A 154 -1.30 -8.89 12.11
N LYS A 155 -2.36 -9.52 12.60
CA LYS A 155 -2.92 -10.77 12.04
C LYS A 155 -4.03 -10.52 11.06
N LYS A 156 -4.84 -9.49 11.30
CA LYS A 156 -5.95 -9.10 10.43
C LYS A 156 -6.17 -7.60 10.49
N GLY A 157 -6.69 -7.04 9.42
CA GLY A 157 -7.11 -5.66 9.38
C GLY A 157 -6.69 -4.91 8.13
N VAL A 158 -6.97 -3.62 8.14
CA VAL A 158 -6.61 -2.70 7.05
C VAL A 158 -5.66 -1.64 7.57
N ILE A 159 -4.56 -1.42 6.85
CA ILE A 159 -3.64 -0.28 7.05
C ILE A 159 -3.79 0.64 5.85
N ILE A 160 -4.46 1.75 6.00
CA ILE A 160 -4.59 2.76 4.94
C ILE A 160 -3.34 3.63 4.95
N ARG A 161 -2.63 3.68 3.80
CA ARG A 161 -1.42 4.47 3.67
C ARG A 161 -1.67 5.73 2.85
N HIS A 162 -1.07 6.82 3.27
CA HIS A 162 -1.05 8.05 2.50
C HIS A 162 0.36 8.61 2.37
N LEU A 163 0.84 8.76 1.13
CA LEU A 163 2.10 9.43 0.82
C LEU A 163 1.83 10.92 0.58
N VAL A 164 2.37 11.78 1.43
CA VAL A 164 2.27 13.23 1.26
C VAL A 164 3.08 13.64 0.03
N LEU A 165 2.43 14.31 -0.91
CA LEU A 165 3.08 14.85 -2.10
C LEU A 165 3.33 16.35 -1.95
N PRO A 166 4.45 16.88 -2.52
CA PRO A 166 4.71 18.32 -2.52
C PRO A 166 3.55 19.11 -3.12
N GLY A 167 3.13 20.17 -2.43
CA GLY A 167 2.02 21.01 -2.84
C GLY A 167 0.62 20.39 -2.80
N GLN A 168 0.46 19.26 -2.09
CA GLN A 168 -0.81 18.54 -1.97
C GLN A 168 -1.25 18.36 -0.49
N THR A 169 -0.88 19.30 0.39
CA THR A 169 -1.21 19.24 1.82
C THR A 169 -2.73 19.22 2.06
N ASP A 170 -3.51 19.99 1.30
CA ASP A 170 -4.98 19.98 1.39
C ASP A 170 -5.56 18.60 1.05
N SER A 171 -5.06 17.95 -0.01
CA SER A 171 -5.49 16.58 -0.35
C SER A 171 -5.13 15.58 0.74
N ALA A 172 -3.99 15.76 1.41
CA ALA A 172 -3.59 14.92 2.52
C ALA A 172 -4.52 15.09 3.74
N LYS A 173 -4.91 16.33 4.07
CA LYS A 173 -5.89 16.61 5.12
C LYS A 173 -7.25 15.98 4.83
N ASP A 174 -7.75 16.11 3.58
CA ASP A 174 -9.01 15.49 3.17
C ASP A 174 -8.97 13.96 3.25
N VAL A 175 -7.80 13.34 3.02
CA VAL A 175 -7.62 11.89 3.24
C VAL A 175 -7.75 11.56 4.72
N ILE A 176 -7.14 12.36 5.61
CA ILE A 176 -7.24 12.19 7.07
C ILE A 176 -8.69 12.32 7.50
N ASP A 177 -9.39 13.37 7.06
CA ASP A 177 -10.80 13.59 7.37
C ASP A 177 -11.69 12.43 6.90
N TYR A 178 -11.48 11.96 5.66
CA TYR A 178 -12.23 10.82 5.15
C TYR A 178 -12.04 9.57 6.02
N VAL A 179 -10.82 9.25 6.43
CA VAL A 179 -10.56 8.08 7.27
C VAL A 179 -11.16 8.25 8.65
N ALA A 180 -11.03 9.45 9.25
CA ALA A 180 -11.57 9.79 10.56
C ALA A 180 -13.10 9.71 10.62
N ASP A 181 -13.77 10.15 9.55
CA ASP A 181 -15.24 10.21 9.48
C ASP A 181 -15.86 8.86 9.07
N HIS A 182 -15.12 8.05 8.30
CA HIS A 182 -15.66 6.85 7.67
C HIS A 182 -15.45 5.57 8.49
N PHE A 183 -14.37 5.48 9.25
CA PHE A 183 -14.06 4.30 10.05
C PHE A 183 -14.20 4.56 11.54
N GLU A 184 -14.75 3.56 12.25
CA GLU A 184 -14.78 3.62 13.72
C GLU A 184 -13.34 3.73 14.27
N LYS A 185 -13.20 4.54 15.31
CA LYS A 185 -11.92 4.77 15.98
C LYS A 185 -11.24 3.45 16.36
N GLY A 186 -10.00 3.29 15.94
CA GLY A 186 -9.19 2.09 16.21
C GLY A 186 -9.54 0.88 15.35
N SER A 187 -10.51 0.96 14.41
CA SER A 187 -10.87 -0.18 13.55
C SER A 187 -9.92 -0.41 12.39
N VAL A 188 -9.25 0.64 11.92
CA VAL A 188 -8.20 0.60 10.89
C VAL A 188 -6.93 1.26 11.41
N LEU A 189 -5.80 0.99 10.77
CA LEU A 189 -4.56 1.74 10.98
C LEU A 189 -4.39 2.77 9.88
N PHE A 190 -3.84 3.93 10.22
CA PHE A 190 -3.47 4.95 9.25
C PHE A 190 -1.95 5.14 9.24
N SER A 191 -1.33 5.08 8.06
CA SER A 191 0.12 5.28 7.90
C SER A 191 0.38 6.51 7.05
N LEU A 192 0.83 7.60 7.68
CA LEU A 192 1.26 8.81 7.00
C LEU A 192 2.73 8.68 6.61
N MET A 193 2.99 8.74 5.29
CA MET A 193 4.33 8.55 4.73
C MET A 193 4.90 9.86 4.23
N SER A 194 6.16 10.16 4.62
CA SER A 194 6.95 11.33 4.20
C SER A 194 7.99 11.01 3.14
N GLN A 195 8.19 9.74 2.81
CA GLN A 195 9.30 9.23 1.99
C GLN A 195 9.16 9.53 0.48
N TYR A 196 8.59 10.69 0.13
CA TYR A 196 8.50 11.10 -1.26
C TYR A 196 9.88 11.50 -1.81
N ILE A 197 10.28 10.83 -2.89
CA ILE A 197 11.45 11.19 -3.69
C ILE A 197 10.98 11.35 -5.14
N PRO A 198 11.30 12.48 -5.82
CA PRO A 198 11.00 12.63 -7.23
C PRO A 198 11.78 11.60 -8.06
N CYS A 199 11.06 10.68 -8.68
CA CYS A 199 11.62 9.61 -9.50
C CYS A 199 10.73 9.35 -10.73
N GLY A 200 11.12 8.41 -11.58
CA GLY A 200 10.39 8.09 -12.80
C GLY A 200 10.23 9.31 -13.72
N GLU A 201 9.00 9.68 -14.02
CA GLU A 201 8.67 10.86 -14.85
C GLU A 201 8.30 12.11 -14.03
N ALA A 202 8.61 12.17 -12.73
CA ALA A 202 8.31 13.33 -11.88
C ALA A 202 8.91 14.64 -12.42
N THR A 203 10.03 14.57 -13.15
CA THR A 203 10.68 15.71 -13.84
C THR A 203 9.76 16.44 -14.83
N ARG A 204 8.69 15.78 -15.31
CA ARG A 204 7.68 16.38 -16.21
C ARG A 204 6.69 17.29 -15.48
N TYR A 205 6.72 17.29 -14.16
CA TYR A 205 5.79 18.00 -13.28
C TYR A 205 6.57 18.82 -12.25
N PRO A 206 6.95 20.07 -12.57
CA PRO A 206 7.81 20.90 -11.71
C PRO A 206 7.34 21.01 -10.26
N GLU A 207 6.03 21.00 -10.04
CA GLU A 207 5.41 21.13 -8.73
C GLU A 207 5.69 19.94 -7.80
N ILE A 208 5.90 18.74 -8.36
CA ILE A 208 6.27 17.53 -7.62
C ILE A 208 7.70 17.06 -7.93
N ASN A 209 8.46 17.78 -8.76
CA ASN A 209 9.87 17.47 -9.02
C ASN A 209 10.79 18.07 -7.96
N ARG A 210 10.43 17.89 -6.70
CA ARG A 210 11.16 18.31 -5.51
C ARG A 210 10.81 17.40 -4.34
N ARG A 211 11.61 17.41 -3.31
CA ARG A 211 11.24 16.75 -2.05
C ARG A 211 10.14 17.54 -1.33
N LEU A 212 9.45 16.87 -0.43
CA LEU A 212 8.55 17.48 0.53
C LEU A 212 9.35 18.44 1.41
N THR A 213 8.81 19.62 1.72
CA THR A 213 9.45 20.53 2.68
C THR A 213 9.07 20.17 4.10
N GLN A 214 9.86 20.64 5.08
CA GLN A 214 9.54 20.43 6.48
C GLN A 214 8.21 21.05 6.85
N GLU A 215 7.93 22.25 6.37
CA GLU A 215 6.68 22.97 6.63
C GLU A 215 5.46 22.23 6.09
N GLU A 216 5.54 21.65 4.88
CA GLU A 216 4.46 20.87 4.28
C GLU A 216 4.19 19.59 5.11
N TYR A 217 5.26 18.95 5.59
CA TYR A 217 5.11 17.73 6.39
C TYR A 217 4.60 18.05 7.79
N ASP A 218 5.12 19.08 8.45
CA ASP A 218 4.69 19.51 9.79
C ASP A 218 3.21 19.90 9.79
N GLU A 219 2.76 20.60 8.74
CA GLU A 219 1.36 20.96 8.56
C GLU A 219 0.43 19.76 8.53
N VAL A 220 0.77 18.72 7.76
CA VAL A 220 -0.05 17.51 7.63
C VAL A 220 0.07 16.64 8.88
N SER A 221 1.26 16.52 9.43
CA SER A 221 1.50 15.74 10.66
C SER A 221 0.76 16.30 11.85
N GLN A 222 0.79 17.63 12.02
CA GLN A 222 0.03 18.30 13.08
C GLN A 222 -1.47 18.09 12.89
N TYR A 223 -1.95 18.20 11.65
CA TYR A 223 -3.37 17.95 11.33
C TYR A 223 -3.80 16.53 11.69
N LEU A 224 -2.95 15.54 11.40
CA LEU A 224 -3.20 14.14 11.81
C LEU A 224 -3.22 13.98 13.33
N MET A 225 -2.27 14.60 14.04
CA MET A 225 -2.22 14.54 15.51
C MET A 225 -3.45 15.17 16.18
N ASP A 226 -4.04 16.20 15.55
CA ASP A 226 -5.24 16.88 16.05
C ASP A 226 -6.54 16.16 15.62
N SER A 227 -6.45 15.15 14.75
CA SER A 227 -7.59 14.39 14.24
C SER A 227 -8.05 13.31 15.23
N PRO A 228 -9.25 12.72 15.04
CA PRO A 228 -9.73 11.59 15.84
C PRO A 228 -8.97 10.28 15.62
N ILE A 229 -8.10 10.19 14.60
CA ILE A 229 -7.31 8.99 14.31
C ILE A 229 -6.24 8.82 15.39
N ASP A 230 -6.34 7.73 16.16
CA ASP A 230 -5.46 7.46 17.29
C ASP A 230 -4.57 6.21 17.11
N ASN A 231 -4.67 5.56 15.95
CA ASN A 231 -3.98 4.30 15.71
C ASN A 231 -3.31 4.29 14.33
N GLY A 232 -1.99 4.18 14.31
CA GLY A 232 -1.25 4.17 13.05
C GLY A 232 0.22 4.56 13.21
N PHE A 233 0.79 5.02 12.11
CA PHE A 233 2.21 5.34 11.99
C PHE A 233 2.40 6.68 11.30
N MET A 234 3.39 7.44 11.76
CA MET A 234 3.95 8.59 11.05
C MET A 234 5.43 8.32 10.82
N GLN A 235 5.88 8.51 9.60
CA GLN A 235 7.30 8.44 9.28
C GLN A 235 7.94 9.81 9.54
N GLU A 236 9.16 9.82 10.02
CA GLU A 236 9.95 11.06 10.11
C GLU A 236 10.41 11.48 8.70
N LEU A 237 10.57 12.78 8.47
CA LEU A 237 10.94 13.31 7.14
C LEU A 237 12.33 12.83 6.70
N GLU A 238 13.23 12.59 7.65
CA GLU A 238 14.56 12.03 7.43
C GLU A 238 14.54 10.59 6.87
N SER A 239 13.39 9.91 6.96
CA SER A 239 13.19 8.59 6.35
C SER A 239 13.10 8.61 4.82
N ALA A 240 13.11 9.78 4.17
CA ALA A 240 13.15 9.92 2.72
C ALA A 240 14.56 9.67 2.18
N ASP A 241 15.03 8.42 2.23
CA ASP A 241 16.35 8.01 1.72
C ASP A 241 16.17 7.18 0.43
N GLU A 242 17.13 7.28 -0.48
CA GLU A 242 17.20 6.49 -1.72
C GLU A 242 17.30 4.98 -1.45
N GLN A 243 17.70 4.57 -0.24
CA GLN A 243 17.71 3.17 0.21
C GLN A 243 16.34 2.49 0.14
N TYR A 244 15.23 3.26 0.14
CA TYR A 244 13.88 2.71 0.00
C TYR A 244 13.41 2.58 -1.45
N VAL A 245 14.22 2.97 -2.42
CA VAL A 245 13.97 2.67 -3.84
C VAL A 245 14.59 1.30 -4.11
N PRO A 246 13.78 0.25 -4.34
CA PRO A 246 14.31 -1.09 -4.55
C PRO A 246 15.20 -1.13 -5.80
N ASP A 247 16.35 -1.76 -5.68
CA ASP A 247 17.17 -2.17 -6.81
C ASP A 247 16.70 -3.56 -7.25
N PHE A 248 16.32 -3.67 -8.51
CA PHE A 248 15.78 -4.90 -9.10
C PHE A 248 16.76 -5.56 -10.10
N ASP A 249 18.06 -5.30 -10.00
CA ASP A 249 19.07 -5.96 -10.82
C ASP A 249 19.35 -7.41 -10.41
#